data_c5308e3689e99b549e68202b6e9f482e
#
_entry.id   c5308e3689e99b549e68202b6e9f482e
#
_cell.length_a   1.000
_cell.length_b   1.000
_cell.length_c   1.000
_cell.angle_alpha   90.00
_cell.angle_beta   90.00
_cell.angle_gamma   90.00
#
_symmetry.space_group_name_H-M   'P 1'
#
loop_
_entity.id
_entity.type
_entity.pdbx_description
1 polymer ?
#
loop_
_entity_poly.entity_id
_entity_poly.type
_entity_poly.pdbx_seq_one_letter_code
_entity_poly.pdbx_strand_id
1 'polypeptide(L)'
;MKNNTLTDNLEILEKLSATQTITTAFGEFEFSVPRCILEQTEGLLYELDIQPEIVAQYMENNIFLQYEREDDESVLEFTIERNGTISVYTNYEPIEDLSYEEIDLDIDKINEIISKFYK
;
A
#
# COMPACT_ATOMS: atom_id res chain seq x y z
N MET A 1 6.11 -4.69 -16.40
CA MET A 1 5.26 -4.74 -15.19
C MET A 1 3.89 -4.17 -15.50
N LYS A 2 2.87 -4.79 -14.98
CA LYS A 2 1.50 -4.32 -15.18
C LYS A 2 1.10 -3.42 -14.01
N ASN A 3 0.80 -2.17 -14.29
CA ASN A 3 0.28 -1.25 -13.29
C ASN A 3 -1.24 -1.41 -13.15
N ASN A 4 -1.74 -1.39 -11.92
CA ASN A 4 -3.18 -1.38 -11.70
C ASN A 4 -3.75 -0.02 -12.10
N THR A 5 -5.01 -0.03 -12.51
CA THR A 5 -5.76 1.22 -12.71
C THR A 5 -6.48 1.60 -11.42
N LEU A 6 -6.97 2.82 -11.35
CA LEU A 6 -7.81 3.24 -10.21
C LEU A 6 -9.04 2.32 -10.06
N THR A 7 -9.68 1.98 -11.16
CA THR A 7 -10.84 1.08 -11.14
C THR A 7 -10.47 -0.29 -10.57
N ASP A 8 -9.34 -0.86 -10.98
CA ASP A 8 -8.85 -2.15 -10.45
C ASP A 8 -8.67 -2.06 -8.93
N ASN A 9 -8.04 -0.99 -8.45
CA ASN A 9 -7.76 -0.81 -7.04
C ASN A 9 -9.02 -0.62 -6.21
N LEU A 10 -10.00 0.12 -6.72
CA LEU A 10 -11.28 0.27 -6.02
C LEU A 10 -12.03 -1.06 -5.91
N GLU A 11 -11.96 -1.89 -6.94
CA GLU A 11 -12.55 -3.24 -6.89
C GLU A 11 -11.87 -4.12 -5.86
N ILE A 12 -10.53 -4.03 -5.77
CA ILE A 12 -9.76 -4.78 -4.76
C ILE A 12 -10.18 -4.34 -3.35
N LEU A 13 -10.30 -3.04 -3.10
CA LEU A 13 -10.74 -2.54 -1.79
C LEU A 13 -12.14 -3.01 -1.44
N GLU A 14 -13.04 -3.05 -2.41
CA GLU A 14 -14.40 -3.55 -2.19
C GLU A 14 -14.38 -5.01 -1.74
N LYS A 15 -13.58 -5.84 -2.39
CA LYS A 15 -13.42 -7.24 -1.99
C LYS A 15 -12.80 -7.37 -0.60
N LEU A 16 -11.85 -6.52 -0.25
CA LEU A 16 -11.20 -6.54 1.06
C LEU A 16 -12.09 -6.01 2.18
N SER A 17 -13.21 -5.35 1.85
CA SER A 17 -14.16 -4.86 2.85
C SER A 17 -14.91 -5.98 3.55
N ALA A 18 -14.94 -7.18 2.97
CA ALA A 18 -15.56 -8.36 3.56
C ALA A 18 -14.51 -9.18 4.30
N THR A 19 -14.90 -9.76 5.45
CA THR A 19 -14.04 -10.69 6.18
C THR A 19 -13.81 -11.94 5.32
N GLN A 20 -12.56 -12.37 5.24
CA GLN A 20 -12.17 -13.56 4.47
C GLN A 20 -11.63 -14.63 5.39
N THR A 21 -11.89 -15.89 5.07
CA THR A 21 -11.27 -17.02 5.76
C THR A 21 -10.06 -17.46 4.97
N ILE A 22 -8.89 -17.44 5.60
CA ILE A 22 -7.62 -17.85 5.01
C ILE A 22 -7.24 -19.21 5.57
N THR A 23 -7.02 -20.17 4.68
CA THR A 23 -6.60 -21.53 5.07
C THR A 23 -5.11 -21.70 4.79
N THR A 24 -4.37 -22.10 5.81
CA THR A 24 -2.93 -22.36 5.72
C THR A 24 -2.60 -23.75 6.25
N ALA A 25 -1.35 -24.17 6.12
CA ALA A 25 -0.85 -25.42 6.70
C ALA A 25 -0.99 -25.47 8.23
N PHE A 26 -1.14 -24.33 8.87
CA PHE A 26 -1.27 -24.20 10.32
C PHE A 26 -2.72 -24.02 10.80
N GLY A 27 -3.70 -24.08 9.88
CA GLY A 27 -5.11 -23.95 10.18
C GLY A 27 -5.75 -22.77 9.45
N GLU A 28 -6.95 -22.42 9.89
CA GLU A 28 -7.73 -21.34 9.33
C GLU A 28 -7.69 -20.13 10.24
N PHE A 29 -7.67 -18.94 9.63
CA PHE A 29 -7.85 -17.69 10.37
C PHE A 29 -8.66 -16.70 9.54
N GLU A 30 -9.26 -15.73 10.21
CA GLU A 30 -10.03 -14.69 9.55
C GLU A 30 -9.13 -13.50 9.22
N PHE A 31 -9.30 -12.97 8.02
CA PHE A 31 -8.62 -11.75 7.57
C PHE A 31 -9.66 -10.66 7.34
N SER A 32 -9.46 -9.53 7.99
CA SER A 32 -10.28 -8.34 7.75
C SER A 32 -9.43 -7.08 7.93
N VAL A 33 -9.55 -6.16 6.99
CA VAL A 33 -8.86 -4.87 7.06
C VAL A 33 -9.75 -3.90 7.82
N PRO A 34 -9.23 -3.15 8.81
CA PRO A 34 -10.03 -2.15 9.51
C PRO A 34 -10.65 -1.15 8.54
N ARG A 35 -11.91 -0.81 8.79
CA ARG A 35 -12.65 0.09 7.91
C ARG A 35 -11.98 1.46 7.75
N CYS A 36 -11.39 1.98 8.83
CA CYS A 36 -10.70 3.26 8.78
C CYS A 36 -9.52 3.23 7.79
N ILE A 37 -8.82 2.09 7.70
CA ILE A 37 -7.73 1.92 6.74
C ILE A 37 -8.27 1.86 5.31
N LEU A 38 -9.36 1.14 5.09
CA LEU A 38 -9.98 1.05 3.76
C LEU A 38 -10.45 2.42 3.28
N GLU A 39 -11.08 3.21 4.15
CA GLU A 39 -11.56 4.54 3.81
C GLU A 39 -10.43 5.51 3.49
N GLN A 40 -9.37 5.49 4.30
CA GLN A 40 -8.19 6.33 4.04
C GLN A 40 -7.50 5.93 2.74
N THR A 41 -7.37 4.63 2.48
CA THR A 41 -6.77 4.12 1.27
C THR A 41 -7.59 4.54 0.05
N GLU A 42 -8.92 4.41 0.10
CA GLU A 42 -9.78 4.82 -0.99
C GLU A 42 -9.59 6.30 -1.32
N GLY A 43 -9.62 7.16 -0.31
CA GLY A 43 -9.39 8.60 -0.51
C GLY A 43 -8.03 8.90 -1.12
N LEU A 44 -7.00 8.18 -0.67
CA LEU A 44 -5.64 8.37 -1.18
C LEU A 44 -5.53 7.94 -2.65
N LEU A 45 -6.15 6.83 -3.03
CA LEU A 45 -6.06 6.32 -4.41
C LEU A 45 -6.55 7.32 -5.45
N TYR A 46 -7.58 8.11 -5.14
CA TYR A 46 -8.07 9.13 -6.06
C TYR A 46 -7.08 10.25 -6.33
N GLU A 47 -6.13 10.46 -5.41
CA GLU A 47 -5.20 11.58 -5.47
C GLU A 47 -3.80 11.18 -5.93
N LEU A 48 -3.52 9.88 -6.06
CA LEU A 48 -2.21 9.40 -6.48
C LEU A 48 -2.00 9.59 -7.99
N ASP A 49 -0.83 10.15 -8.37
CA ASP A 49 -0.48 10.33 -9.77
C ASP A 49 -0.22 9.01 -10.47
N ILE A 50 0.32 8.03 -9.74
CA ILE A 50 0.60 6.68 -10.25
C ILE A 50 -0.08 5.70 -9.30
N GLN A 51 -0.89 4.80 -9.86
CA GLN A 51 -1.61 3.81 -9.04
C GLN A 51 -0.68 2.69 -8.59
N PRO A 52 -0.78 2.29 -7.31
CA PRO A 52 0.02 1.19 -6.77
C PRO A 52 -0.62 -0.16 -7.04
N GLU A 53 0.09 -1.22 -6.66
CA GLU A 53 -0.50 -2.52 -6.42
C GLU A 53 -0.88 -2.63 -4.95
N ILE A 54 -2.08 -3.08 -4.66
CA ILE A 54 -2.53 -3.28 -3.28
C ILE A 54 -2.18 -4.71 -2.86
N VAL A 55 -1.40 -4.83 -1.79
CA VAL A 55 -0.95 -6.13 -1.29
C VAL A 55 -1.52 -6.38 0.11
N ALA A 56 -2.17 -7.52 0.29
CA ALA A 56 -2.74 -7.90 1.57
C ALA A 56 -1.68 -8.49 2.50
N GLN A 57 -1.67 -8.05 3.75
CA GLN A 57 -0.84 -8.60 4.81
C GLN A 57 -1.73 -9.40 5.75
N TYR A 58 -1.93 -10.67 5.42
CA TYR A 58 -2.94 -11.50 6.09
C TYR A 58 -2.70 -11.65 7.58
N MET A 59 -1.46 -11.81 8.01
CA MET A 59 -1.13 -12.02 9.42
C MET A 59 -1.33 -10.77 10.28
N GLU A 60 -1.34 -9.60 9.66
CA GLU A 60 -1.46 -8.32 10.37
C GLU A 60 -2.83 -7.65 10.19
N ASN A 61 -3.73 -8.28 9.43
CA ASN A 61 -5.03 -7.71 9.10
C ASN A 61 -4.88 -6.30 8.51
N ASN A 62 -3.99 -6.16 7.54
CA ASN A 62 -3.66 -4.88 6.96
C ASN A 62 -3.31 -5.03 5.48
N ILE A 63 -3.07 -3.90 4.84
CA ILE A 63 -2.66 -3.81 3.44
C ILE A 63 -1.49 -2.84 3.32
N PHE A 64 -0.71 -2.98 2.22
CA PHE A 64 0.22 -1.94 1.84
C PHE A 64 0.12 -1.66 0.35
N LEU A 65 0.57 -0.47 -0.03
CA LEU A 65 0.56 -0.01 -1.41
C LEU A 65 1.97 -0.14 -1.95
N GLN A 66 2.15 -0.93 -3.01
CA GLN A 66 3.47 -1.29 -3.52
C GLN A 66 3.71 -0.69 -4.90
N TYR A 67 4.92 -0.18 -5.09
CA TYR A 67 5.46 0.24 -6.37
C TYR A 67 6.75 -0.53 -6.62
N GLU A 68 7.01 -0.91 -7.88
CA GLU A 68 8.22 -1.61 -8.27
C GLU A 68 8.91 -0.89 -9.42
N ARG A 69 10.25 -0.96 -9.44
CA ARG A 69 11.05 -0.51 -10.59
C ARG A 69 11.45 -1.75 -11.38
N GLU A 70 11.24 -1.71 -12.69
CA GLU A 70 11.55 -2.85 -13.56
C GLU A 70 13.05 -3.01 -13.81
N ASP A 71 13.79 -1.91 -13.82
CA ASP A 71 15.20 -1.91 -14.19
C ASP A 71 16.13 -2.47 -13.11
N ASP A 72 15.81 -2.29 -11.83
CA ASP A 72 16.65 -2.75 -10.73
C ASP A 72 15.90 -3.56 -9.67
N GLU A 73 14.63 -3.85 -9.91
CA GLU A 73 13.77 -4.63 -9.01
C GLU A 73 13.59 -4.00 -7.62
N SER A 74 13.87 -2.70 -7.48
CA SER A 74 13.61 -1.99 -6.23
C SER A 74 12.12 -1.84 -5.97
N VAL A 75 11.75 -1.77 -4.69
CA VAL A 75 10.35 -1.59 -4.27
C VAL A 75 10.21 -0.36 -3.41
N LEU A 76 9.00 0.19 -3.42
CA LEU A 76 8.56 1.26 -2.52
C LEU A 76 7.21 0.84 -1.98
N GLU A 77 7.06 0.83 -0.65
CA GLU A 77 5.85 0.37 0.01
C GLU A 77 5.34 1.40 1.00
N PHE A 78 4.05 1.65 0.97
CA PHE A 78 3.37 2.51 1.94
C PHE A 78 2.37 1.68 2.71
N THR A 79 2.50 1.64 4.03
CA THR A 79 1.55 0.98 4.92
C THR A 79 0.75 2.05 5.65
N ILE A 80 -0.57 2.01 5.51
CA ILE A 80 -1.45 2.98 6.16
C ILE A 80 -1.75 2.49 7.56
N GLU A 81 -1.37 3.30 8.55
CA GLU A 81 -1.55 2.97 9.95
C GLU A 81 -2.90 3.45 10.46
N ARG A 82 -3.39 2.82 11.53
CA ARG A 82 -4.70 3.18 12.11
C ARG A 82 -4.76 4.61 12.65
N ASN A 83 -3.62 5.15 13.04
CA ASN A 83 -3.54 6.53 13.55
C ASN A 83 -3.52 7.59 12.47
N GLY A 84 -3.64 7.20 11.19
CA GLY A 84 -3.66 8.14 10.08
C GLY A 84 -2.28 8.49 9.52
N THR A 85 -1.21 7.90 10.05
CA THR A 85 0.12 8.07 9.47
C THR A 85 0.39 6.97 8.45
N ILE A 86 1.46 7.15 7.68
CA ILE A 86 1.90 6.18 6.69
C ILE A 86 3.33 5.78 6.99
N SER A 87 3.57 4.48 7.11
CA SER A 87 4.93 3.94 7.21
C SER A 87 5.49 3.69 5.83
N VAL A 88 6.74 4.06 5.61
CA VAL A 88 7.41 3.93 4.32
C VAL A 88 8.50 2.88 4.41
N TYR A 89 8.57 2.02 3.39
CA TYR A 89 9.69 1.11 3.20
C TYR A 89 10.16 1.19 1.74
N THR A 90 11.46 1.27 1.54
CA THR A 90 12.05 1.17 0.21
C THR A 90 13.48 0.67 0.31
N ASN A 91 13.89 -0.09 -0.70
CA ASN A 91 15.28 -0.51 -0.86
C ASN A 91 15.97 0.22 -2.03
N TYR A 92 15.31 1.25 -2.57
CA TYR A 92 15.90 2.07 -3.64
C TYR A 92 16.87 3.08 -3.03
N GLU A 93 18.16 2.91 -3.30
CA GLU A 93 19.24 3.66 -2.65
C GLU A 93 19.04 5.17 -2.60
N PRO A 94 18.63 5.86 -3.70
CA PRO A 94 18.49 7.32 -3.67
C PRO A 94 17.49 7.86 -2.64
N ILE A 95 16.56 7.03 -2.17
CA ILE A 95 15.54 7.44 -1.19
C ILE A 95 15.45 6.46 -0.01
N GLU A 96 16.44 5.59 0.19
CA GLU A 96 16.37 4.56 1.24
C GLU A 96 16.38 5.12 2.67
N ASP A 97 16.84 6.35 2.84
CA ASP A 97 16.78 7.05 4.12
C ASP A 97 15.34 7.33 4.58
N LEU A 98 14.37 7.20 3.68
CA LEU A 98 12.95 7.32 4.02
C LEU A 98 12.37 6.03 4.61
N SER A 99 13.09 4.90 4.49
CA SER A 99 12.62 3.61 5.01
C SER A 99 12.40 3.68 6.51
N TYR A 100 11.28 3.06 6.94
CA TYR A 100 10.85 3.01 8.35
C TYR A 100 10.45 4.35 8.94
N GLU A 101 10.34 5.41 8.13
CA GLU A 101 9.77 6.66 8.59
C GLU A 101 8.24 6.57 8.61
N GLU A 102 7.66 7.24 9.59
CA GLU A 102 6.22 7.50 9.58
C GLU A 102 6.01 8.93 9.10
N ILE A 103 5.13 9.11 8.14
CA ILE A 103 4.78 10.42 7.61
C ILE A 103 3.28 10.65 7.76
N ASP A 104 2.89 11.91 7.81
CA ASP A 104 1.47 12.25 7.80
C ASP A 104 0.87 11.93 6.42
N LEU A 105 -0.44 11.72 6.39
CA LEU A 105 -1.17 11.49 5.15
C LEU A 105 -1.22 12.78 4.33
N ASP A 106 -0.09 13.14 3.73
CA ASP A 106 0.08 14.32 2.87
C ASP A 106 0.25 13.84 1.44
N ILE A 107 -0.76 14.07 0.62
CA ILE A 107 -0.80 13.58 -0.75
C ILE A 107 0.34 14.16 -1.61
N ASP A 108 0.69 15.41 -1.42
CA ASP A 108 1.75 16.05 -2.19
C ASP A 108 3.11 15.41 -1.87
N LYS A 109 3.35 15.13 -0.59
CA LYS A 109 4.58 14.47 -0.15
C LYS A 109 4.66 13.04 -0.68
N ILE A 110 3.56 12.31 -0.64
CA ILE A 110 3.50 10.94 -1.14
C ILE A 110 3.77 10.90 -2.64
N ASN A 111 3.12 11.77 -3.41
CA ASN A 111 3.37 11.86 -4.85
C ASN A 111 4.80 12.27 -5.17
N GLU A 112 5.40 13.14 -4.36
CA GLU A 112 6.80 13.52 -4.49
C GLU A 112 7.73 12.31 -4.30
N ILE A 113 7.49 11.51 -3.27
CA ILE A 113 8.27 10.29 -3.01
C ILE A 113 8.16 9.32 -4.18
N ILE A 114 6.94 9.08 -4.68
CA ILE A 114 6.72 8.21 -5.82
C ILE A 114 7.46 8.73 -7.06
N SER A 115 7.41 10.03 -7.30
CA SER A 115 8.12 10.65 -8.41
C SER A 115 9.63 10.42 -8.32
N LYS A 116 10.22 10.58 -7.14
CA LYS A 116 11.64 10.34 -6.92
C LYS A 116 12.00 8.86 -7.10
N PHE A 117 11.11 7.96 -6.71
CA PHE A 117 11.32 6.52 -6.88
C PHE A 117 11.44 6.13 -8.36
N TYR A 118 10.73 6.80 -9.24
CA TYR A 118 10.71 6.47 -10.67
C TYR A 118 11.67 7.33 -11.53
N LYS A 119 12.50 8.13 -10.94
CA LYS A 119 13.50 8.90 -11.68
C LYS A 119 14.72 8.09 -12.07
#